data_50be491750b01e31039ddc5e455363a7
#
_entry.id   50be491750b01e31039ddc5e455363a7
#
_cell.length_a   1.000
_cell.length_b   1.000
_cell.length_c   1.000
_cell.angle_alpha   90.00
_cell.angle_beta   90.00
_cell.angle_gamma   90.00
#
_symmetry.space_group_name_H-M   'P 1'
#
loop_
_entity.id
_entity.type
_entity.pdbx_description
1 polymer ?
#
loop_
_entity_poly.entity_id
_entity_poly.type
_entity_poly.pdbx_seq_one_letter_code
_entity_poly.pdbx_strand_id
1 'polypeptide(L)'
;MENYLSRITINPNICNGKPVIRGMRISVSTILSYLAAGETQENILEAYPILEEADIRACLEYAKSVSDKSIITYDLRASSKVFISC
;
A
#
# COMPACT_ATOMS: atom_id res chain seq x y z
N MET A 1 4.01 21.54 -3.48
CA MET A 1 4.25 20.12 -3.77
C MET A 1 3.44 19.27 -2.83
N GLU A 2 2.71 18.33 -3.35
CA GLU A 2 1.87 17.49 -2.52
C GLU A 2 2.72 16.46 -1.77
N ASN A 3 2.41 16.28 -0.48
CA ASN A 3 3.04 15.24 0.30
C ASN A 3 2.15 14.00 0.24
N TYR A 4 2.49 13.06 -0.63
CA TYR A 4 1.69 11.87 -0.81
C TYR A 4 1.63 11.01 0.45
N LEU A 5 2.67 11.04 1.26
CA LEU A 5 2.70 10.25 2.48
C LEU A 5 1.62 10.66 3.47
N SER A 6 1.13 11.91 3.39
CA SER A 6 0.05 12.36 4.26
C SER A 6 -1.25 11.62 4.02
N ARG A 7 -1.39 10.94 2.90
CA ARG A 7 -2.58 10.14 2.59
C ARG A 7 -2.54 8.76 3.23
N ILE A 8 -1.42 8.38 3.82
CA ILE A 8 -1.28 7.07 4.46
C ILE A 8 -1.42 7.24 5.95
N THR A 9 -2.35 6.51 6.54
CA THR A 9 -2.62 6.58 7.97
C THR A 9 -2.47 5.21 8.61
N ILE A 10 -2.18 5.22 9.89
CA ILE A 10 -2.03 3.99 10.68
C ILE A 10 -2.89 4.15 11.91
N ASN A 11 -3.86 3.26 12.07
CA ASN A 11 -4.75 3.29 13.22
C ASN A 11 -4.89 1.84 13.70
N PRO A 12 -4.58 1.57 14.99
CA PRO A 12 -4.66 0.20 15.50
C PRO A 12 -6.03 -0.45 15.34
N ASN A 13 -7.07 0.35 15.21
CA ASN A 13 -8.45 -0.14 15.08
C ASN A 13 -8.86 -0.38 13.62
N ILE A 14 -8.00 -0.05 12.69
CA ILE A 14 -8.28 -0.23 11.27
C ILE A 14 -7.24 -1.16 10.69
N CYS A 15 -7.67 -2.26 10.09
CA CYS A 15 -6.79 -3.22 9.43
C CYS A 15 -5.65 -3.68 10.34
N ASN A 16 -5.91 -3.81 11.62
CA ASN A 16 -4.94 -4.26 12.62
C ASN A 16 -3.68 -3.39 12.68
N GLY A 17 -3.82 -2.10 12.46
CA GLY A 17 -2.70 -1.18 12.53
C GLY A 17 -1.84 -1.15 11.28
N LYS A 18 -2.27 -1.76 10.21
CA LYS A 18 -1.54 -1.69 8.95
C LYS A 18 -1.72 -0.32 8.30
N PRO A 19 -0.73 0.12 7.51
CA PRO A 19 -0.91 1.37 6.76
C PRO A 19 -2.11 1.28 5.81
N VAL A 20 -2.98 2.25 5.89
CA VAL A 20 -4.17 2.31 5.05
C VAL A 20 -4.28 3.68 4.40
N ILE A 21 -5.12 3.78 3.39
CA ILE A 21 -5.31 5.01 2.64
C ILE A 21 -6.38 5.85 3.32
N ARG A 22 -6.00 7.05 3.76
CA ARG A 22 -6.91 8.06 4.30
C ARG A 22 -7.93 7.51 5.31
N GLY A 23 -7.48 6.64 6.21
CA GLY A 23 -8.35 6.07 7.23
C GLY A 23 -9.36 5.05 6.72
N MET A 24 -9.29 4.68 5.47
CA MET A 24 -10.19 3.68 4.89
C MET A 24 -9.69 2.28 5.18
N ARG A 25 -10.54 1.30 4.93
CA ARG A 25 -10.15 -0.11 5.12
C ARG A 25 -9.50 -0.68 3.87
N ILE A 26 -8.80 0.14 3.14
CA ILE A 26 -8.02 -0.27 1.97
C ILE A 26 -6.56 -0.10 2.34
N SER A 27 -5.86 -1.19 2.52
CA SER A 27 -4.47 -1.12 2.96
C SER A 27 -3.53 -0.84 1.80
N VAL A 28 -2.41 -0.25 2.13
CA VAL A 28 -1.35 -0.02 1.14
C VAL A 28 -0.93 -1.33 0.49
N SER A 29 -0.80 -2.41 1.29
CA SER A 29 -0.36 -3.68 0.72
C SER A 29 -1.37 -4.26 -0.25
N THR A 30 -2.67 -4.01 -0.09
CA THR A 30 -3.66 -4.44 -1.06
C THR A 30 -3.40 -3.80 -2.42
N ILE A 31 -3.17 -2.50 -2.43
CA ILE A 31 -2.89 -1.77 -3.67
C ILE A 31 -1.59 -2.23 -4.29
N LEU A 32 -0.55 -2.37 -3.48
CA LEU A 32 0.74 -2.83 -3.98
C LEU A 32 0.66 -4.24 -4.56
N SER A 33 -0.18 -5.09 -4.00
CA SER A 33 -0.37 -6.44 -4.52
C SER A 33 -1.02 -6.44 -5.89
N TYR A 34 -1.99 -5.57 -6.11
CA TYR A 34 -2.59 -5.44 -7.44
C TYR A 34 -1.56 -4.97 -8.46
N LEU A 35 -0.75 -3.99 -8.07
CA LEU A 35 0.29 -3.49 -8.97
C LEU A 35 1.33 -4.57 -9.24
N ALA A 36 1.72 -5.32 -8.22
CA ALA A 36 2.68 -6.42 -8.39
C ALA A 36 2.14 -7.53 -9.28
N ALA A 37 0.83 -7.71 -9.28
CA ALA A 37 0.18 -8.71 -10.14
C ALA A 37 0.00 -8.22 -11.58
N GLY A 38 0.39 -6.98 -11.88
CA GLY A 38 0.30 -6.45 -13.22
C GLY A 38 -0.95 -5.63 -13.51
N GLU A 39 -1.76 -5.36 -12.49
CA GLU A 39 -2.93 -4.54 -12.67
C GLU A 39 -2.54 -3.08 -12.94
N THR A 40 -3.29 -2.42 -13.80
CA THR A 40 -3.05 -1.02 -14.11
C THR A 40 -3.70 -0.14 -13.06
N GLN A 41 -3.23 1.10 -12.96
CA GLN A 41 -3.90 2.10 -12.12
C GLN A 41 -5.36 2.25 -12.48
N GLU A 42 -5.66 2.24 -13.78
CA GLU A 42 -7.03 2.38 -14.24
C GLU A 42 -7.92 1.27 -13.70
N ASN A 43 -7.42 0.04 -13.75
CA ASN A 43 -8.18 -1.10 -13.23
C ASN A 43 -8.41 -0.99 -11.73
N ILE A 44 -7.41 -0.53 -10.99
CA ILE A 44 -7.53 -0.36 -9.55
C ILE A 44 -8.56 0.72 -9.22
N LEU A 45 -8.50 1.85 -9.93
CA LEU A 45 -9.44 2.94 -9.69
C LEU A 45 -10.86 2.55 -10.07
N GLU A 46 -11.00 1.69 -11.07
CA GLU A 46 -12.31 1.19 -11.44
C GLU A 46 -12.88 0.26 -10.38
N ALA A 47 -12.02 -0.58 -9.79
CA ALA A 47 -12.44 -1.49 -8.74
C ALA A 47 -12.75 -0.76 -7.43
N TYR A 48 -12.05 0.35 -7.17
CA TYR A 48 -12.21 1.15 -5.97
C TYR A 48 -12.48 2.60 -6.34
N PRO A 49 -13.70 2.93 -6.72
CA PRO A 49 -13.99 4.29 -7.20
C PRO A 49 -13.75 5.39 -6.17
N ILE A 50 -13.67 5.03 -4.90
CA ILE A 50 -13.39 6.00 -3.84
C ILE A 50 -11.94 6.47 -3.86
N LEU A 51 -11.06 5.72 -4.52
CA LEU A 51 -9.65 6.08 -4.59
C LEU A 51 -9.39 7.11 -5.67
N GLU A 52 -8.32 7.86 -5.48
CA GLU A 52 -7.81 8.81 -6.47
C GLU A 52 -6.46 8.33 -6.96
N GLU A 53 -6.04 8.83 -8.11
CA GLU A 53 -4.71 8.52 -8.62
C GLU A 53 -3.62 8.86 -7.60
N ALA A 54 -3.78 9.96 -6.89
CA ALA A 54 -2.84 10.37 -5.87
C ALA A 54 -2.74 9.35 -4.73
N ASP A 55 -3.80 8.59 -4.48
CA ASP A 55 -3.78 7.55 -3.46
C ASP A 55 -2.86 6.40 -3.87
N ILE A 56 -2.91 6.02 -5.14
CA ILE A 56 -2.02 4.97 -5.66
C ILE A 56 -0.57 5.45 -5.58
N ARG A 57 -0.34 6.69 -5.93
CA ARG A 57 0.98 7.29 -5.86
C ARG A 57 1.50 7.31 -4.43
N ALA A 58 0.60 7.59 -3.49
CA ALA A 58 0.95 7.57 -2.07
C ALA A 58 1.41 6.18 -1.64
N CYS A 59 0.75 5.14 -2.12
CA CYS A 59 1.17 3.77 -1.80
C CYS A 59 2.57 3.48 -2.32
N LEU A 60 2.88 3.93 -3.52
CA LEU A 60 4.21 3.73 -4.10
C LEU A 60 5.26 4.52 -3.34
N GLU A 61 4.95 5.74 -2.94
CA GLU A 61 5.87 6.55 -2.14
C GLU A 61 6.11 5.93 -0.77
N TYR A 62 5.06 5.36 -0.18
CA TYR A 62 5.21 4.68 1.09
C TYR A 62 6.14 3.47 0.95
N ALA A 63 5.94 2.66 -0.08
CA ALA A 63 6.79 1.50 -0.31
C ALA A 63 8.24 1.91 -0.50
N LYS A 64 8.48 2.97 -1.26
CA LYS A 64 9.82 3.50 -1.47
C LYS A 64 10.44 3.94 -0.14
N SER A 65 9.67 4.65 0.67
CA SER A 65 10.12 5.15 1.96
C SER A 65 10.55 4.00 2.87
N VAL A 66 9.78 2.95 2.92
CA VAL A 66 10.09 1.78 3.74
C VAL A 66 11.36 1.10 3.21
N SER A 67 11.48 0.94 1.92
CA SER A 67 12.64 0.31 1.31
C SER A 67 13.92 1.11 1.56
N ASP A 68 13.82 2.42 1.52
CA ASP A 68 14.99 3.28 1.74
C ASP A 68 15.48 3.23 3.17
N LYS A 69 14.58 2.96 4.11
CA LYS A 69 14.91 2.96 5.53
C LYS A 69 15.31 1.61 6.07
N SER A 70 14.98 0.56 5.36
CA SER A 70 15.18 -0.79 5.86
C SER A 70 16.49 -1.36 5.40
N ILE A 71 17.22 -2.00 6.34
CA ILE A 71 18.26 -2.92 5.95
C ILE A 71 17.54 -4.22 5.71
N ILE A 72 17.44 -4.58 4.45
CA ILE A 72 16.70 -5.77 4.10
C ILE A 72 17.66 -6.93 3.93
N THR A 73 17.52 -7.90 4.82
CA THR A 73 18.18 -9.16 4.63
C THR A 73 17.18 -10.08 3.96
N TYR A 74 17.48 -10.46 2.73
CA TYR A 74 16.57 -11.33 2.01
C TYR A 74 16.79 -12.76 2.40
N ASP A 75 15.72 -13.36 2.87
CA ASP A 75 15.66 -14.80 2.99
C ASP A 75 14.51 -15.23 2.09
N LEU A 76 14.86 -15.79 0.95
CA LEU A 76 13.86 -16.16 -0.02
C LEU A 76 12.89 -17.21 0.50
N ARG A 77 13.33 -18.01 1.45
CA ARG A 77 12.45 -19.01 2.04
C ARG A 77 11.41 -18.37 2.95
N ALA A 78 11.77 -17.28 3.59
CA ALA A 78 10.86 -16.60 4.49
C ALA A 78 9.86 -15.73 3.74
N SER A 79 10.15 -15.38 2.50
CA SER A 79 9.31 -14.49 1.73
C SER A 79 8.17 -15.18 1.01
N SER A 80 7.98 -16.47 1.27
CA SER A 80 7.06 -17.29 0.49
C SER A 80 5.59 -16.95 0.70
N LYS A 81 5.27 -16.19 1.73
CA LYS A 81 3.87 -15.92 2.04
C LYS A 81 3.60 -14.45 2.10
N VAL A 82 2.63 -14.06 1.35
CA VAL A 82 2.15 -12.69 1.37
C VAL A 82 0.69 -12.74 1.75
N PHE A 83 0.36 -12.07 2.82
CA PHE A 83 -1.02 -12.00 3.27
C PHE A 83 -1.51 -10.60 3.16
N ILE A 84 -2.60 -10.46 2.47
CA ILE A 84 -3.25 -9.19 2.34
C ILE A 84 -4.61 -9.35 2.93
N SER A 85 -4.75 -8.88 4.12
CA SER A 85 -6.02 -8.94 4.78
C SER A 85 -6.24 -7.67 5.54
N CYS A 86 -7.44 -7.24 5.50
CA CYS A 86 -7.81 -6.04 6.17
C CYS A 86 -9.27 -6.11 6.54
#